data_16be9c2442055bd4cf775eba9774912d
#
_entry.id   16be9c2442055bd4cf775eba9774912d
#
_cell.length_a   1.000
_cell.length_b   1.000
_cell.length_c   1.000
_cell.angle_alpha   90.00
_cell.angle_beta   90.00
_cell.angle_gamma   90.00
#
_symmetry.space_group_name_H-M   'P 1'
#
loop_
_entity.id
_entity.type
_entity.pdbx_description
1 polymer ?
#
loop_
_entity_poly.entity_id
_entity_poly.type
_entity_poly.pdbx_seq_one_letter_code
_entity_poly.pdbx_strand_id
1 'polypeptide(L)'
;FITNADDDTKALTCSFAYDAPLPFDIDGASPEAPEDASLSRIDAELGITEFVDAGEPRQVLRMDGPKVFKFAAEAMTTAVHEALDRANLTLDDVACIVPHQANERIIKYAAKKLGRPMDFFQLSIDHTGNTSAASLPMALCDAYNAGRIRRGDKVVLVAFGGGFTSGAVLLEA
;
A
#
# COMPACT_ATOMS: atom_id res chain seq x y z
N PHE A 1 -0.98 7.58 -9.83
CA PHE A 1 -0.93 9.05 -9.73
C PHE A 1 -2.32 9.59 -9.71
N ILE A 2 -2.60 10.52 -8.79
CA ILE A 2 -3.80 11.33 -8.81
C ILE A 2 -3.42 12.60 -9.56
N THR A 3 -3.87 12.75 -10.79
CA THR A 3 -3.82 14.02 -11.47
C THR A 3 -5.15 14.73 -11.22
N ASN A 4 -5.10 15.93 -10.63
CA ASN A 4 -6.24 16.82 -10.67
C ASN A 4 -6.55 17.14 -12.12
N ALA A 5 -7.70 16.75 -12.60
CA ALA A 5 -8.28 17.39 -13.76
C ALA A 5 -8.78 18.77 -13.31
N ASP A 6 -8.47 19.78 -14.08
CA ASP A 6 -8.99 21.14 -13.91
C ASP A 6 -10.52 21.15 -14.07
N ASP A 7 -11.21 20.85 -12.99
CA ASP A 7 -12.65 21.01 -12.92
C ASP A 7 -13.08 21.15 -11.46
N ASP A 8 -14.00 22.06 -11.21
CA ASP A 8 -14.57 22.41 -9.91
C ASP A 8 -15.28 21.25 -9.19
N THR A 9 -15.34 20.07 -9.75
CA THR A 9 -15.99 18.89 -9.19
C THR A 9 -15.07 18.00 -8.36
N LYS A 10 -13.80 18.37 -8.10
CA LYS A 10 -12.86 17.68 -7.18
C LYS A 10 -13.02 16.16 -7.07
N ALA A 11 -13.21 15.49 -8.18
CA ALA A 11 -13.20 14.04 -8.22
C ALA A 11 -11.74 13.56 -8.21
N LEU A 12 -11.34 12.88 -7.15
CA LEU A 12 -10.09 12.14 -7.08
C LEU A 12 -10.16 10.99 -8.08
N THR A 13 -9.51 11.14 -9.23
CA THR A 13 -9.39 10.06 -10.20
C THR A 13 -8.07 9.34 -9.92
N CYS A 14 -8.15 8.16 -9.33
CA CYS A 14 -7.01 7.25 -9.24
C CYS A 14 -6.91 6.46 -10.54
N SER A 15 -5.92 6.75 -11.36
CA SER A 15 -5.58 5.88 -12.47
C SER A 15 -4.46 4.94 -12.03
N PHE A 16 -4.77 3.67 -11.92
CA PHE A 16 -3.77 2.62 -11.77
C PHE A 16 -3.34 2.18 -13.17
N ALA A 17 -2.08 2.40 -13.51
CA ALA A 17 -1.49 1.72 -14.66
C ALA A 17 -1.13 0.31 -14.20
N TYR A 18 -1.96 -0.64 -14.57
CA TYR A 18 -1.69 -2.06 -14.39
C TYR A 18 -1.38 -2.64 -15.76
N ASP A 19 -0.16 -3.12 -15.95
CA ASP A 19 0.30 -3.68 -17.23
C ASP A 19 -0.27 -5.08 -17.52
N ALA A 20 -1.08 -5.62 -16.62
CA ALA A 20 -1.78 -6.88 -16.82
C ALA A 20 -3.30 -6.68 -16.67
N PRO A 21 -4.12 -7.41 -17.44
CA PRO A 21 -5.56 -7.35 -17.24
C PRO A 21 -5.91 -7.79 -15.83
N LEU A 22 -6.76 -6.99 -15.16
CA LEU A 22 -7.27 -7.37 -13.85
C LEU A 22 -8.00 -8.73 -13.97
N PRO A 23 -7.79 -9.64 -13.01
CA PRO A 23 -8.41 -10.98 -13.08
C PRO A 23 -9.91 -10.98 -12.79
N PHE A 24 -10.53 -9.80 -12.63
CA PHE A 24 -11.96 -9.65 -12.40
C PHE A 24 -12.48 -8.39 -13.10
N ASP A 25 -13.69 -8.48 -13.60
CA ASP A 25 -14.41 -7.36 -14.18
C ASP A 25 -15.01 -6.51 -13.05
N ILE A 26 -14.72 -5.22 -13.07
CA ILE A 26 -15.29 -4.26 -12.10
C ILE A 26 -16.79 -4.02 -12.32
N ASP A 27 -17.36 -4.41 -13.44
CA ASP A 27 -18.80 -4.32 -13.73
C ASP A 27 -19.63 -5.48 -13.13
N GLY A 28 -19.02 -6.34 -12.31
CA GLY A 28 -19.70 -7.36 -11.53
C GLY A 28 -20.04 -8.66 -12.27
N ALA A 29 -19.65 -8.81 -13.52
CA ALA A 29 -19.57 -10.10 -14.17
C ALA A 29 -18.23 -10.73 -13.82
N SER A 30 -18.22 -11.62 -12.84
CA SER A 30 -17.05 -12.49 -12.64
C SER A 30 -16.86 -13.27 -13.92
N PRO A 31 -15.74 -13.13 -14.66
CA PRO A 31 -15.46 -14.07 -15.73
C PRO A 31 -15.48 -15.47 -15.10
N GLU A 32 -16.22 -16.40 -15.67
CA GLU A 32 -16.12 -17.79 -15.27
C GLU A 32 -14.63 -18.15 -15.30
N ALA A 33 -14.05 -18.39 -14.14
CA ALA A 33 -12.66 -18.79 -14.05
C ALA A 33 -12.52 -20.02 -14.95
N PRO A 34 -11.59 -20.05 -15.91
CA PRO A 34 -11.36 -21.25 -16.68
C PRO A 34 -11.12 -22.39 -15.72
N GLU A 35 -11.82 -23.52 -15.93
CA GLU A 35 -11.80 -24.70 -15.02
C GLU A 35 -10.38 -25.23 -14.73
N ASP A 36 -9.38 -24.79 -15.50
CA ASP A 36 -7.96 -25.15 -15.43
C ASP A 36 -7.04 -23.99 -15.01
N ALA A 37 -7.59 -22.83 -14.66
CA ALA A 37 -6.82 -21.78 -14.00
C ALA A 37 -6.37 -22.34 -12.64
N SER A 38 -5.28 -23.07 -12.66
CA SER A 38 -4.73 -23.63 -11.43
C SER A 38 -4.42 -22.43 -10.52
N LEU A 39 -5.16 -22.30 -9.43
CA LEU A 39 -4.89 -21.37 -8.34
C LEU A 39 -3.39 -21.41 -7.96
N SER A 40 -2.73 -22.54 -8.19
CA SER A 40 -1.30 -22.76 -8.01
C SER A 40 -0.40 -21.76 -8.75
N ARG A 41 -0.83 -21.19 -9.88
CA ARG A 41 -0.01 -20.22 -10.63
C ARG A 41 -0.14 -18.82 -10.02
N ILE A 42 -1.35 -18.41 -9.68
CA ILE A 42 -1.61 -17.17 -8.94
C ILE A 42 -0.98 -17.28 -7.54
N ASP A 43 -1.11 -18.44 -6.91
CA ASP A 43 -0.55 -18.72 -5.60
C ASP A 43 0.99 -18.63 -5.59
N ALA A 44 1.66 -19.10 -6.63
CA ALA A 44 3.12 -19.03 -6.74
C ALA A 44 3.60 -17.59 -6.97
N GLU A 45 2.90 -16.81 -7.80
CA GLU A 45 3.23 -15.41 -8.09
C GLU A 45 2.94 -14.50 -6.90
N LEU A 46 1.87 -14.75 -6.16
CA LEU A 46 1.48 -13.99 -4.96
C LEU A 46 2.10 -14.52 -3.66
N GLY A 47 2.87 -15.60 -3.72
CA GLY A 47 3.44 -16.24 -2.53
C GLY A 47 2.39 -16.98 -1.68
N ILE A 48 1.24 -17.30 -2.25
CA ILE A 48 0.20 -18.15 -1.67
C ILE A 48 0.52 -19.59 -2.08
N THR A 49 0.61 -20.50 -1.14
CA THR A 49 0.83 -21.94 -1.42
C THR A 49 -0.28 -22.78 -0.84
N GLU A 50 -0.73 -23.76 -1.60
CA GLU A 50 -1.61 -24.79 -1.06
C GLU A 50 -0.85 -25.64 -0.03
N PHE A 51 -1.45 -25.82 1.13
CA PHE A 51 -1.03 -26.80 2.11
C PHE A 51 -1.94 -28.02 2.04
N VAL A 52 -1.33 -29.15 1.76
CA VAL A 52 -1.98 -30.45 1.95
C VAL A 52 -1.58 -30.93 3.33
N ASP A 53 -2.47 -30.82 4.30
CA ASP A 53 -2.33 -31.40 5.61
C ASP A 53 -3.30 -32.58 5.72
N ALA A 54 -2.78 -33.80 5.98
CA ALA A 54 -3.53 -35.01 6.27
C ALA A 54 -4.72 -35.32 5.33
N GLY A 55 -4.62 -34.95 4.05
CA GLY A 55 -5.61 -35.31 3.02
C GLY A 55 -6.67 -34.25 2.71
N GLU A 56 -6.64 -33.10 3.37
CA GLU A 56 -7.51 -31.97 3.06
C GLU A 56 -6.66 -30.78 2.55
N PRO A 57 -6.85 -30.32 1.30
CA PRO A 57 -6.17 -29.12 0.80
C PRO A 57 -6.64 -27.91 1.59
N ARG A 58 -5.71 -27.20 2.23
CA ARG A 58 -5.98 -25.93 2.88
C ARG A 58 -5.28 -24.82 2.12
N GLN A 59 -6.05 -23.85 1.66
CA GLN A 59 -5.51 -22.61 1.16
C GLN A 59 -5.00 -21.77 2.33
N VAL A 60 -3.71 -21.51 2.34
CA VAL A 60 -3.07 -20.69 3.37
C VAL A 60 -2.23 -19.60 2.70
N LEU A 61 -2.33 -18.40 3.22
CA LEU A 61 -1.44 -17.34 2.83
C LEU A 61 -0.04 -17.63 3.36
N ARG A 62 0.93 -17.84 2.46
CA ARG A 62 2.34 -17.95 2.81
C ARG A 62 3.08 -16.68 2.41
N MET A 63 3.97 -16.27 3.27
CA MET A 63 4.80 -15.12 3.05
C MET A 63 6.25 -15.44 3.44
N ASP A 64 7.19 -15.18 2.53
CA ASP A 64 8.62 -15.17 2.86
C ASP A 64 8.94 -13.85 3.59
N GLY A 65 8.80 -13.86 4.90
CA GLY A 65 8.96 -12.68 5.74
C GLY A 65 10.27 -11.91 5.50
N PRO A 66 11.44 -12.57 5.41
CA PRO A 66 12.71 -11.91 5.08
C PRO A 66 12.72 -11.20 3.72
N LYS A 67 12.18 -11.84 2.67
CA LYS A 67 12.09 -11.22 1.34
C LYS A 67 11.12 -10.04 1.33
N VAL A 68 9.94 -10.23 1.93
CA VAL A 68 8.95 -9.14 2.06
C VAL A 68 9.54 -7.97 2.83
N PHE A 69 10.22 -8.21 3.95
CA PHE A 69 10.84 -7.15 4.73
C PHE A 69 11.85 -6.34 3.90
N LYS A 70 12.76 -7.03 3.20
CA LYS A 70 13.78 -6.37 2.37
C LYS A 70 13.15 -5.54 1.26
N PHE A 71 12.19 -6.12 0.54
CA PHE A 71 11.46 -5.43 -0.52
C PHE A 71 10.71 -4.22 0.04
N ALA A 72 9.87 -4.41 1.05
CA ALA A 72 9.00 -3.38 1.61
C ALA A 72 9.77 -2.15 2.09
N ALA A 73 10.88 -2.39 2.78
CA ALA A 73 11.71 -1.33 3.33
C ALA A 73 12.34 -0.45 2.24
N GLU A 74 12.76 -1.04 1.14
CA GLU A 74 13.32 -0.30 -0.01
C GLU A 74 12.21 0.32 -0.85
N ALA A 75 11.17 -0.42 -1.15
CA ALA A 75 10.05 0.01 -1.98
C ALA A 75 9.32 1.23 -1.40
N MET A 76 9.07 1.23 -0.08
CA MET A 76 8.42 2.38 0.57
C MET A 76 9.25 3.65 0.41
N THR A 77 10.56 3.58 0.64
CA THR A 77 11.42 4.76 0.53
C THR A 77 11.53 5.26 -0.90
N THR A 78 11.67 4.35 -1.86
CA THR A 78 11.71 4.68 -3.29
C THR A 78 10.40 5.33 -3.74
N ALA A 79 9.26 4.73 -3.40
CA ALA A 79 7.96 5.25 -3.80
C ALA A 79 7.68 6.64 -3.21
N VAL A 80 8.10 6.91 -1.97
CA VAL A 80 7.99 8.25 -1.36
C VAL A 80 8.82 9.27 -2.14
N HIS A 81 10.08 8.97 -2.44
CA HIS A 81 10.92 9.88 -3.21
C HIS A 81 10.36 10.13 -4.61
N GLU A 82 9.95 9.08 -5.31
CA GLU A 82 9.35 9.22 -6.65
C GLU A 82 8.08 10.09 -6.64
N ALA A 83 7.23 9.95 -5.63
CA ALA A 83 6.04 10.77 -5.50
C ALA A 83 6.38 12.25 -5.27
N LEU A 84 7.36 12.53 -4.43
CA LEU A 84 7.82 13.89 -4.14
C LEU A 84 8.54 14.52 -5.34
N ASP A 85 9.45 13.79 -5.97
CA ASP A 85 10.21 14.27 -7.14
C ASP A 85 9.27 14.68 -8.29
N ARG A 86 8.23 13.90 -8.53
CA ARG A 86 7.23 14.20 -9.56
C ARG A 86 6.39 15.44 -9.24
N ALA A 87 6.23 15.75 -7.97
CA ALA A 87 5.54 16.95 -7.50
C ALA A 87 6.48 18.15 -7.35
N ASN A 88 7.79 17.97 -7.60
CA ASN A 88 8.84 18.95 -7.29
C ASN A 88 8.82 19.41 -5.83
N LEU A 89 8.62 18.46 -4.92
CA LEU A 89 8.57 18.66 -3.48
C LEU A 89 9.67 17.87 -2.78
N THR A 90 9.89 18.18 -1.52
CA THR A 90 10.81 17.51 -0.63
C THR A 90 10.07 16.95 0.59
N LEU A 91 10.74 16.16 1.41
CA LEU A 91 10.19 15.70 2.69
C LEU A 91 9.89 16.85 3.67
N ASP A 92 10.50 18.03 3.49
CA ASP A 92 10.24 19.19 4.34
C ASP A 92 8.89 19.85 4.03
N ASP A 93 8.33 19.58 2.85
CA ASP A 93 7.02 20.07 2.43
C ASP A 93 5.87 19.17 2.92
N VAL A 94 6.20 17.99 3.50
CA VAL A 94 5.22 16.97 3.91
C VAL A 94 4.96 17.06 5.40
N ALA A 95 3.71 17.14 5.78
CA ALA A 95 3.30 17.15 7.18
C ALA A 95 3.36 15.75 7.83
N CYS A 96 3.03 14.71 7.06
CA CYS A 96 2.94 13.35 7.58
C CYS A 96 3.08 12.32 6.45
N ILE A 97 3.70 11.18 6.76
CA ILE A 97 3.63 9.97 5.92
C ILE A 97 2.67 8.98 6.59
N VAL A 98 1.72 8.47 5.82
CA VAL A 98 0.79 7.41 6.23
C VAL A 98 1.17 6.13 5.50
N PRO A 99 1.92 5.22 6.13
CA PRO A 99 2.34 3.97 5.51
C PRO A 99 1.30 2.87 5.69
N HIS A 100 1.35 1.86 4.81
CA HIS A 100 0.71 0.58 5.07
C HIS A 100 1.22 -0.01 6.40
N GLN A 101 0.28 -0.45 7.25
CA GLN A 101 0.53 -0.91 8.60
C GLN A 101 0.87 -2.41 8.66
N ALA A 102 1.85 -2.85 7.86
CA ALA A 102 2.22 -4.26 7.79
C ALA A 102 3.02 -4.73 9.02
N ASN A 103 4.00 -3.94 9.41
CA ASN A 103 4.90 -4.23 10.52
C ASN A 103 5.64 -2.95 10.93
N GLU A 104 5.61 -2.61 12.20
CA GLU A 104 6.29 -1.42 12.74
C GLU A 104 7.79 -1.39 12.43
N ARG A 105 8.45 -2.55 12.36
CA ARG A 105 9.88 -2.63 12.04
C ARG A 105 10.20 -2.17 10.62
N ILE A 106 9.27 -2.40 9.67
CA ILE A 106 9.40 -1.91 8.30
C ILE A 106 9.30 -0.39 8.30
N ILE A 107 8.34 0.16 9.02
CA ILE A 107 8.14 1.62 9.14
C ILE A 107 9.36 2.28 9.81
N LYS A 108 9.88 1.68 10.89
CA LYS A 108 11.11 2.15 11.54
C LYS A 108 12.31 2.16 10.59
N TYR A 109 12.42 1.16 9.74
CA TYR A 109 13.50 1.10 8.77
C TYR A 109 13.34 2.19 7.70
N ALA A 110 12.13 2.39 7.18
CA ALA A 110 11.82 3.44 6.22
C ALA A 110 12.07 4.83 6.82
N ALA A 111 11.66 5.07 8.06
CA ALA A 111 11.91 6.31 8.78
C ALA A 111 13.41 6.63 8.87
N LYS A 112 14.22 5.63 9.25
CA LYS A 112 15.68 5.77 9.28
C LYS A 112 16.27 6.07 7.90
N LYS A 113 15.79 5.41 6.87
CA LYS A 113 16.25 5.62 5.48
C LYS A 113 15.90 7.00 4.94
N LEU A 114 14.71 7.49 5.26
CA LEU A 114 14.24 8.83 4.88
C LEU A 114 14.81 9.95 5.77
N GLY A 115 15.58 9.61 6.81
CA GLY A 115 16.14 10.58 7.75
C GLY A 115 15.08 11.32 8.55
N ARG A 116 13.93 10.68 8.81
CA ARG A 116 12.82 11.27 9.55
C ARG A 116 12.56 10.51 10.86
N PRO A 117 12.14 11.20 11.93
CA PRO A 117 11.76 10.57 13.18
C PRO A 117 10.45 9.77 13.01
N MET A 118 10.20 8.83 13.92
CA MET A 118 9.01 7.97 13.86
C MET A 118 7.69 8.73 13.98
N ASP A 119 7.68 9.85 14.68
CA ASP A 119 6.51 10.72 14.80
C ASP A 119 6.14 11.44 13.50
N PHE A 120 7.02 11.42 12.50
CA PHE A 120 6.70 11.86 11.14
C PHE A 120 5.78 10.86 10.40
N PHE A 121 5.66 9.65 10.92
CA PHE A 121 4.83 8.59 10.36
C PHE A 121 3.58 8.39 11.20
N GLN A 122 2.44 8.19 10.55
CA GLN A 122 1.23 7.78 11.24
C GLN A 122 1.28 6.29 11.52
N LEU A 123 1.08 5.92 12.77
CA LEU A 123 0.94 4.53 13.20
C LEU A 123 -0.49 4.28 13.68
N SER A 124 -0.99 3.09 13.38
CA SER A 124 -2.23 2.53 13.91
C SER A 124 -2.08 1.03 14.18
N ILE A 125 -0.93 0.47 13.81
CA ILE A 125 -0.66 -0.98 13.92
C ILE A 125 -0.74 -1.50 15.35
N ASP A 126 -0.48 -0.66 16.34
CA ASP A 126 -0.52 -0.98 17.77
C ASP A 126 -1.93 -1.35 18.27
N HIS A 127 -2.98 -0.80 17.65
CA HIS A 127 -4.37 -1.04 18.04
C HIS A 127 -5.22 -1.71 16.95
N THR A 128 -4.80 -1.63 15.67
CA THR A 128 -5.55 -2.27 14.57
C THR A 128 -4.88 -3.53 14.04
N GLY A 129 -3.57 -3.68 14.24
CA GLY A 129 -2.78 -4.69 13.55
C GLY A 129 -2.67 -4.42 12.04
N ASN A 130 -2.29 -5.46 11.30
CA ASN A 130 -2.25 -5.41 9.84
C ASN A 130 -3.62 -5.78 9.28
N THR A 131 -4.39 -4.81 8.84
CA THR A 131 -5.71 -4.97 8.23
C THR A 131 -5.66 -4.96 6.69
N SER A 132 -4.54 -5.40 6.10
CA SER A 132 -4.33 -5.44 4.65
C SER A 132 -4.58 -4.06 4.00
N ALA A 133 -5.37 -3.98 2.93
CA ALA A 133 -5.67 -2.74 2.22
C ALA A 133 -6.36 -1.68 3.10
N ALA A 134 -7.13 -2.09 4.11
CA ALA A 134 -7.82 -1.18 5.02
C ALA A 134 -6.85 -0.45 5.98
N SER A 135 -5.64 -0.97 6.19
CA SER A 135 -4.70 -0.39 7.16
C SER A 135 -4.31 1.06 6.83
N LEU A 136 -4.17 1.38 5.56
CA LEU A 136 -3.77 2.71 5.12
C LEU A 136 -4.89 3.75 5.30
N PRO A 137 -6.14 3.53 4.81
CA PRO A 137 -7.23 4.46 5.05
C PRO A 137 -7.62 4.58 6.53
N MET A 138 -7.49 3.51 7.32
CA MET A 138 -7.70 3.58 8.78
C MET A 138 -6.65 4.48 9.43
N ALA A 139 -5.37 4.29 9.13
CA ALA A 139 -4.30 5.14 9.65
C ALA A 139 -4.46 6.62 9.20
N LEU A 140 -4.92 6.85 7.98
CA LEU A 140 -5.24 8.21 7.49
C LEU A 140 -6.37 8.84 8.31
N CYS A 141 -7.42 8.08 8.59
CA CYS A 141 -8.53 8.52 9.44
C CYS A 141 -8.06 8.87 10.86
N ASP A 142 -7.19 8.03 11.45
CA ASP A 142 -6.60 8.29 12.77
C ASP A 142 -5.77 9.58 12.78
N ALA A 143 -4.95 9.80 11.74
CA ALA A 143 -4.16 11.01 11.61
C ALA A 143 -5.04 12.28 11.52
N TYR A 144 -6.13 12.19 10.77
CA TYR A 144 -7.09 13.29 10.64
C TYR A 144 -7.80 13.56 11.96
N ASN A 145 -8.34 12.53 12.61
CA ASN A 145 -9.06 12.64 13.86
C ASN A 145 -8.16 13.14 15.02
N ALA A 146 -6.89 12.77 14.99
CA ALA A 146 -5.89 13.28 15.94
C ALA A 146 -5.42 14.72 15.66
N GLY A 147 -5.92 15.36 14.60
CA GLY A 147 -5.51 16.71 14.21
C GLY A 147 -4.06 16.83 13.70
N ARG A 148 -3.47 15.70 13.31
CA ARG A 148 -2.11 15.65 12.71
C ARG A 148 -2.09 16.13 11.27
N ILE A 149 -3.23 16.03 10.60
CA ILE A 149 -3.43 16.46 9.20
C ILE A 149 -4.45 17.61 9.24
N ARG A 150 -4.08 18.73 8.66
CA ARG A 150 -4.89 19.94 8.58
C ARG A 150 -5.10 20.31 7.12
N ARG A 151 -6.12 21.09 6.86
CA ARG A 151 -6.39 21.58 5.51
C ARG A 151 -5.18 22.31 4.93
N GLY A 152 -4.77 21.92 3.73
CA GLY A 152 -3.59 22.43 3.03
C GLY A 152 -2.29 21.68 3.33
N ASP A 153 -2.31 20.75 4.28
CA ASP A 153 -1.14 19.89 4.56
C ASP A 153 -0.92 18.89 3.42
N LYS A 154 0.33 18.69 3.06
CA LYS A 154 0.72 17.64 2.13
C LYS A 154 0.99 16.35 2.89
N VAL A 155 0.38 15.28 2.43
CA VAL A 155 0.45 13.96 3.07
C VAL A 155 0.84 12.92 2.04
N VAL A 156 1.82 12.08 2.35
CA VAL A 156 2.19 10.96 1.50
C VAL A 156 1.58 9.68 2.04
N LEU A 157 0.76 9.03 1.22
CA LEU A 157 0.28 7.68 1.46
C LEU A 157 1.23 6.72 0.75
N VAL A 158 1.70 5.67 1.42
CA VAL A 158 2.61 4.70 0.81
C VAL A 158 2.27 3.27 1.22
N ALA A 159 2.23 2.38 0.26
CA ALA A 159 1.93 0.97 0.48
C ALA A 159 2.79 0.05 -0.37
N PHE A 160 2.81 -1.20 0.03
CA PHE A 160 3.35 -2.32 -0.73
C PHE A 160 2.45 -3.54 -0.53
N GLY A 161 2.56 -4.50 -1.42
CA GLY A 161 1.73 -5.71 -1.35
C GLY A 161 2.29 -6.86 -2.17
N GLY A 162 1.46 -7.88 -2.31
CA GLY A 162 1.77 -9.05 -3.13
C GLY A 162 2.12 -8.66 -4.55
N GLY A 163 3.01 -9.44 -5.14
CA GLY A 163 3.37 -9.14 -6.50
C GLY A 163 4.87 -9.29 -6.84
N PHE A 164 5.89 -8.66 -6.25
CA PHE A 164 5.73 -7.56 -5.28
C PHE A 164 5.32 -6.24 -5.94
N THR A 165 4.44 -5.52 -5.31
CA THR A 165 3.98 -4.21 -5.78
C THR A 165 4.18 -3.14 -4.71
N SER A 166 4.39 -1.90 -5.13
CA SER A 166 4.45 -0.75 -4.24
C SER A 166 3.95 0.50 -4.95
N GLY A 167 3.52 1.46 -4.18
CA GLY A 167 3.11 2.75 -4.70
C GLY A 167 2.99 3.80 -3.60
N ALA A 168 3.06 5.06 -4.00
CA ALA A 168 2.78 6.18 -3.12
C ALA A 168 1.88 7.19 -3.82
N VAL A 169 1.11 7.89 -3.01
CA VAL A 169 0.21 8.98 -3.42
C VAL A 169 0.51 10.19 -2.57
N LEU A 170 0.72 11.33 -3.20
CA LEU A 170 0.78 12.62 -2.52
C LEU A 170 -0.61 13.25 -2.56
N LEU A 171 -1.10 13.62 -1.38
CA LEU A 171 -2.38 14.32 -1.20
C LEU A 171 -2.13 15.72 -0.63
N GLU A 172 -3.02 16.64 -0.96
CA GLU A 172 -3.24 17.87 -0.20
C GLU A 172 -4.58 17.74 0.53
N ALA A 173 -4.56 17.88 1.85
CA ALA A 173 -5.71 17.68 2.73
C ALA A 173 -6.66 18.89 2.76
#